data_45dfb437d0f9b2bc49c9c18ee0470eba
#
_entry.id   45dfb437d0f9b2bc49c9c18ee0470eba
#
_cell.length_a   1.000
_cell.length_b   1.000
_cell.length_c   1.000
_cell.angle_alpha   90.00
_cell.angle_beta   90.00
_cell.angle_gamma   90.00
#
_symmetry.space_group_name_H-M   'P 1'
#
loop_
_entity.id
_entity.type
_entity.pdbx_description
1 polymer ?
#
loop_
_entity_poly.entity_id
_entity_poly.type
_entity_poly.pdbx_seq_one_letter_code
_entity_poly.pdbx_strand_id
1 'polypeptide(L)'
;MSDIEAGGQVSTGTPAKQDEKKLRLLITDDSRLLRKKLREELENLGCEVLEAANGREAIEIDMANELDGVILDIVMPEVGGIEALQVIREVSPDVPIVMLSSAGTPQKLMQTLRMGAIDFIQKPYTKEQIARAVKAIRRAREKNLKKAAEASEKS
;
A
#
# COMPACT_ATOMS: atom_id res chain seq x y z
N MET A 1 34.55 -3.00 -19.26
CA MET A 1 34.04 -2.79 -18.95
C MET A 1 33.43 -2.90 -18.51
N SER A 2 33.47 -2.90 -18.44
CA SER A 2 32.70 -2.84 -17.82
C SER A 2 32.24 -2.80 -17.25
N ASP A 3 32.31 -2.75 -17.12
CA ASP A 3 31.71 -2.60 -16.38
C ASP A 3 31.18 -2.41 -15.93
N ILE A 4 31.34 -2.25 -16.10
CA ILE A 4 30.73 -2.05 -15.65
C ILE A 4 30.21 -2.00 -15.11
N GLU A 5 30.29 -1.94 -15.08
CA GLU A 5 29.74 -1.86 -14.48
C GLU A 5 29.28 -1.84 -13.90
N ALA A 6 29.48 -1.90 -13.99
CA ALA A 6 28.96 -1.89 -13.36
C ALA A 6 28.53 -1.94 -12.67
N GLY A 7 28.60 -1.99 -12.54
CA GLY A 7 28.12 -1.91 -11.82
C GLY A 7 27.68 -1.94 -11.17
N GLY A 8 27.57 -1.84 -11.03
CA GLY A 8 27.04 -1.79 -10.31
C GLY A 8 26.70 -1.79 -9.68
N GLN A 9 26.68 -1.67 -9.68
CA GLN A 9 26.27 -1.69 -8.96
C GLN A 9 25.95 -1.79 -8.12
N VAL A 10 26.00 -1.88 -8.25
CA VAL A 10 25.95 -1.99 -7.52
C VAL A 10 25.75 -2.23 -6.59
N SER A 11 25.70 -2.23 -6.69
CA SER A 11 25.61 -2.32 -5.89
C SER A 11 25.48 -2.45 -5.02
N THR A 12 25.93 -2.17 -5.75
CA THR A 12 25.98 -2.34 -4.51
C THR A 12 24.82 -2.62 -3.56
N GLY A 13 23.65 -2.69 -3.84
CA GLY A 13 22.57 -2.97 -2.95
C GLY A 13 22.85 -4.17 -2.07
N THR A 14 22.31 -4.17 -0.86
CA THR A 14 22.49 -5.32 0.01
C THR A 14 21.77 -6.52 -0.59
N PRO A 15 22.27 -7.74 -0.37
CA PRO A 15 21.61 -8.94 -0.89
C PRO A 15 20.14 -9.06 -0.46
N ALA A 16 19.81 -8.66 0.77
CA ALA A 16 18.44 -8.71 1.26
C ALA A 16 17.50 -7.84 0.43
N LYS A 17 17.95 -6.65 0.02
CA LYS A 17 17.15 -5.75 -0.81
C LYS A 17 16.99 -6.27 -2.23
N GLN A 18 18.00 -6.96 -2.74
CA GLN A 18 17.93 -7.52 -4.07
C GLN A 18 16.91 -8.64 -4.17
N ASP A 19 16.69 -9.36 -3.07
CA ASP A 19 15.73 -10.46 -3.01
C ASP A 19 14.31 -10.00 -2.76
N GLU A 20 14.14 -8.75 -2.35
CA GLU A 20 12.81 -8.24 -2.07
C GLU A 20 12.07 -7.90 -3.36
N LYS A 21 10.87 -8.44 -3.48
CA LYS A 21 10.01 -8.13 -4.60
C LYS A 21 9.60 -6.66 -4.55
N LYS A 22 9.54 -6.01 -5.70
CA LYS A 22 9.02 -4.66 -5.82
C LYS A 22 7.53 -4.68 -5.53
N LEU A 23 7.10 -3.90 -4.55
CA LEU A 23 5.69 -3.82 -4.18
C LEU A 23 4.91 -2.96 -5.15
N ARG A 24 3.74 -3.45 -5.55
CA ARG A 24 2.80 -2.68 -6.34
C ARG A 24 1.71 -2.18 -5.41
N LEU A 25 1.64 -0.86 -5.24
CA LEU A 25 0.73 -0.23 -4.30
C LEU A 25 -0.26 0.67 -5.02
N LEU A 26 -1.50 0.66 -4.52
CA LEU A 26 -2.53 1.60 -4.95
C LEU A 26 -2.61 2.70 -3.89
N ILE A 27 -2.56 3.95 -4.32
CA ILE A 27 -2.79 5.08 -3.43
C ILE A 27 -4.07 5.79 -3.84
N THR A 28 -4.85 6.19 -2.85
CA THR A 28 -6.16 6.78 -3.08
C THR A 28 -6.31 8.02 -2.22
N ASP A 29 -6.41 9.17 -2.86
CA ASP A 29 -6.57 10.47 -2.22
C ASP A 29 -7.19 11.39 -3.25
N ASP A 30 -8.19 12.19 -2.87
CA ASP A 30 -8.83 13.11 -3.79
C ASP A 30 -7.96 14.34 -4.08
N SER A 31 -6.98 14.62 -3.24
CA SER A 31 -6.04 15.71 -3.48
C SER A 31 -4.94 15.28 -4.44
N ARG A 32 -4.96 15.86 -5.62
CA ARG A 32 -3.94 15.55 -6.64
C ARG A 32 -2.52 15.88 -6.14
N LEU A 33 -2.39 16.98 -5.41
CA LEU A 33 -1.08 17.40 -4.90
C LEU A 33 -0.55 16.42 -3.85
N LEU A 34 -1.38 16.04 -2.90
CA LEU A 34 -0.97 15.10 -1.86
C LEU A 34 -0.69 13.73 -2.46
N ARG A 35 -1.50 13.31 -3.42
CA ARG A 35 -1.32 12.03 -4.10
C ARG A 35 0.03 12.00 -4.84
N LYS A 36 0.38 13.11 -5.48
CA LYS A 36 1.67 13.22 -6.18
C LYS A 36 2.84 13.10 -5.21
N LYS A 37 2.75 13.78 -4.08
CA LYS A 37 3.81 13.71 -3.07
C LYS A 37 3.96 12.30 -2.50
N LEU A 38 2.86 11.67 -2.21
CA LEU A 38 2.86 10.30 -1.69
C LEU A 38 3.46 9.35 -2.70
N ARG A 39 3.10 9.49 -3.96
CA ARG A 39 3.66 8.68 -5.04
C ARG A 39 5.18 8.83 -5.12
N GLU A 40 5.68 10.06 -5.07
CA GLU A 40 7.11 10.29 -5.14
C GLU A 40 7.86 9.60 -4.01
N GLU A 41 7.33 9.69 -2.79
CA GLU A 41 7.96 9.05 -1.66
C GLU A 41 7.94 7.52 -1.78
N LEU A 42 6.84 6.96 -2.25
CA LEU A 42 6.74 5.53 -2.42
C LEU A 42 7.66 5.01 -3.54
N GLU A 43 7.76 5.77 -4.63
CA GLU A 43 8.67 5.43 -5.70
C GLU A 43 10.12 5.49 -5.25
N ASN A 44 10.45 6.45 -4.39
CA ASN A 44 11.79 6.55 -3.79
C ASN A 44 12.10 5.33 -2.92
N LEU A 45 11.07 4.69 -2.38
CA LEU A 45 11.24 3.47 -1.59
C LEU A 45 11.22 2.20 -2.45
N GLY A 46 11.18 2.36 -3.77
CA GLY A 46 11.24 1.24 -4.69
C GLY A 46 9.90 0.61 -5.01
N CYS A 47 8.80 1.30 -4.74
CA CYS A 47 7.46 0.79 -5.03
C CYS A 47 6.96 1.20 -6.40
N GLU A 48 6.17 0.35 -7.01
CA GLU A 48 5.39 0.69 -8.20
C GLU A 48 4.04 1.21 -7.70
N VAL A 49 3.58 2.34 -8.24
CA VAL A 49 2.42 3.03 -7.70
C VAL A 49 1.33 3.22 -8.74
N LEU A 50 0.11 2.85 -8.37
CA LEU A 50 -1.11 3.15 -9.12
C LEU A 50 -1.91 4.17 -8.32
N GLU A 51 -2.65 5.03 -8.99
CA GLU A 51 -3.37 6.13 -8.33
C GLU A 51 -4.86 6.09 -8.60
N ALA A 52 -5.64 6.43 -7.57
CA ALA A 52 -7.07 6.61 -7.67
C ALA A 52 -7.44 7.94 -7.00
N ALA A 53 -8.41 8.63 -7.54
CA ALA A 53 -8.86 9.93 -7.00
C ALA A 53 -10.08 9.79 -6.08
N ASN A 54 -10.72 8.61 -6.07
CA ASN A 54 -11.89 8.35 -5.23
C ASN A 54 -12.01 6.85 -4.98
N GLY A 55 -12.97 6.48 -4.13
CA GLY A 55 -13.13 5.08 -3.75
C GLY A 55 -13.59 4.18 -4.88
N ARG A 56 -14.39 4.71 -5.80
CA ARG A 56 -14.86 3.91 -6.93
C ARG A 56 -13.69 3.53 -7.84
N GLU A 57 -12.82 4.49 -8.14
CA GLU A 57 -11.62 4.20 -8.94
C GLU A 57 -10.71 3.21 -8.23
N ALA A 58 -10.60 3.33 -6.91
CA ALA A 58 -9.78 2.41 -6.12
C ALA A 58 -10.29 0.98 -6.26
N ILE A 59 -11.60 0.80 -6.15
CA ILE A 59 -12.21 -0.52 -6.30
C ILE A 59 -11.94 -1.08 -7.70
N GLU A 60 -12.13 -0.26 -8.73
CA GLU A 60 -11.91 -0.67 -10.10
C GLU A 60 -10.46 -1.09 -10.36
N ILE A 61 -9.52 -0.33 -9.82
CA ILE A 61 -8.11 -0.64 -9.98
C ILE A 61 -7.74 -1.92 -9.22
N ASP A 62 -8.28 -2.09 -8.01
CA ASP A 62 -8.06 -3.31 -7.23
C ASP A 62 -8.57 -4.55 -7.96
N MET A 63 -9.74 -4.44 -8.58
CA MET A 63 -10.33 -5.56 -9.32
C MET A 63 -9.54 -5.91 -10.58
N ALA A 64 -8.87 -4.93 -11.18
CA ALA A 64 -8.16 -5.11 -12.44
C ALA A 64 -6.68 -5.45 -12.29
N ASN A 65 -6.14 -5.40 -11.08
CA ASN A 65 -4.71 -5.58 -10.83
C ASN A 65 -4.45 -6.44 -9.60
N GLU A 66 -3.31 -7.12 -9.61
CA GLU A 66 -2.82 -7.75 -8.39
C GLU A 66 -2.01 -6.72 -7.62
N LEU A 67 -2.49 -6.36 -6.44
CA LEU A 67 -1.85 -5.33 -5.61
C LEU A 67 -1.21 -5.98 -4.38
N ASP A 68 -0.07 -5.44 -4.00
CA ASP A 68 0.61 -5.87 -2.77
C ASP A 68 0.14 -5.08 -1.56
N GLY A 69 -0.49 -3.93 -1.79
CA GLY A 69 -1.05 -3.12 -0.73
C GLY A 69 -1.86 -1.96 -1.26
N VAL A 70 -2.70 -1.41 -0.40
CA VAL A 70 -3.55 -0.26 -0.74
C VAL A 70 -3.41 0.78 0.36
N ILE A 71 -3.21 2.03 -0.04
CA ILE A 71 -3.21 3.17 0.87
C ILE A 71 -4.46 3.99 0.52
N LEU A 72 -5.36 4.14 1.47
CA LEU A 72 -6.72 4.56 1.21
C LEU A 72 -7.14 5.71 2.14
N ASP A 73 -7.44 6.87 1.58
CA ASP A 73 -7.94 8.00 2.36
C ASP A 73 -9.35 7.69 2.89
N ILE A 74 -9.60 8.05 4.12
CA ILE A 74 -10.90 7.82 4.75
C ILE A 74 -11.98 8.71 4.14
N VAL A 75 -11.66 9.99 3.91
CA VAL A 75 -12.65 10.97 3.42
C VAL A 75 -12.38 11.31 1.96
N MET A 76 -13.29 10.90 1.10
CA MET A 76 -13.21 11.19 -0.34
C MET A 76 -14.61 11.41 -0.88
N PRO A 77 -14.75 12.15 -2.00
CA PRO A 77 -16.06 12.31 -2.64
C PRO A 77 -16.52 11.00 -3.27
N GLU A 78 -17.81 10.92 -3.55
CA GLU A 78 -18.50 9.77 -4.13
C GLU A 78 -18.43 8.57 -3.19
N VAL A 79 -17.59 7.59 -3.49
CA VAL A 79 -17.38 6.45 -2.59
C VAL A 79 -16.25 6.78 -1.64
N GLY A 80 -16.53 6.82 -0.35
CA GLY A 80 -15.55 7.13 0.68
C GLY A 80 -14.65 5.96 1.00
N GLY A 81 -13.65 6.23 1.87
CA GLY A 81 -12.66 5.22 2.22
C GLY A 81 -13.21 4.01 2.94
N ILE A 82 -14.20 4.21 3.79
CA ILE A 82 -14.82 3.08 4.53
C ILE A 82 -15.55 2.15 3.57
N GLU A 83 -16.31 2.72 2.66
CA GLU A 83 -17.05 1.93 1.66
C GLU A 83 -16.09 1.20 0.73
N ALA A 84 -15.03 1.88 0.29
CA ALA A 84 -14.01 1.25 -0.56
C ALA A 84 -13.30 0.12 0.17
N LEU A 85 -12.96 0.34 1.45
CA LEU A 85 -12.33 -0.69 2.28
C LEU A 85 -13.20 -1.94 2.34
N GLN A 86 -14.50 -1.75 2.57
CA GLN A 86 -15.43 -2.87 2.67
C GLN A 86 -15.44 -3.70 1.38
N VAL A 87 -15.54 -3.04 0.24
CA VAL A 87 -15.58 -3.74 -1.06
C VAL A 87 -14.24 -4.41 -1.36
N ILE A 88 -13.13 -3.71 -1.14
CA ILE A 88 -11.82 -4.27 -1.40
C ILE A 88 -11.57 -5.49 -0.52
N ARG A 89 -12.02 -5.45 0.74
CA ARG A 89 -11.91 -6.60 1.62
C ARG A 89 -12.66 -7.82 1.09
N GLU A 90 -13.82 -7.62 0.49
CA GLU A 90 -14.59 -8.71 -0.09
C GLU A 90 -13.95 -9.27 -1.37
N VAL A 91 -13.43 -8.38 -2.22
CA VAL A 91 -12.83 -8.76 -3.50
C VAL A 91 -11.42 -9.32 -3.32
N SER A 92 -10.64 -8.71 -2.43
CA SER A 92 -9.23 -9.04 -2.22
C SER A 92 -8.98 -9.18 -0.72
N PRO A 93 -9.45 -10.28 -0.10
CA PRO A 93 -9.45 -10.39 1.36
C PRO A 93 -8.06 -10.35 2.00
N ASP A 94 -7.02 -10.66 1.25
CA ASP A 94 -5.66 -10.74 1.80
C ASP A 94 -4.80 -9.50 1.52
N VAL A 95 -5.30 -8.52 0.76
CA VAL A 95 -4.48 -7.35 0.47
C VAL A 95 -4.37 -6.46 1.71
N PRO A 96 -3.15 -6.10 2.13
CA PRO A 96 -2.98 -5.18 3.26
C PRO A 96 -3.46 -3.77 2.91
N ILE A 97 -4.23 -3.17 3.80
CA ILE A 97 -4.78 -1.82 3.59
C ILE A 97 -4.34 -0.91 4.72
N VAL A 98 -3.72 0.22 4.37
CA VAL A 98 -3.33 1.28 5.30
C VAL A 98 -4.22 2.48 5.04
N MET A 99 -4.77 3.07 6.09
CA MET A 99 -5.66 4.22 5.93
C MET A 99 -4.90 5.53 6.03
N LEU A 100 -5.35 6.53 5.28
CA LEU A 100 -4.89 7.91 5.46
C LEU A 100 -5.94 8.64 6.27
N SER A 101 -5.52 9.29 7.36
CA SER A 101 -6.41 9.93 8.30
C SER A 101 -6.11 11.41 8.42
N SER A 102 -7.15 12.25 8.48
CA SER A 102 -7.01 13.67 8.80
C SER A 102 -7.55 13.93 10.20
N ALA A 103 -7.33 15.15 10.71
CA ALA A 103 -7.64 15.47 12.10
C ALA A 103 -9.11 15.27 12.48
N GLY A 104 -10.02 15.31 11.53
CA GLY A 104 -11.45 15.20 11.80
C GLY A 104 -12.02 13.78 11.78
N THR A 105 -11.19 12.73 11.77
CA THR A 105 -11.69 11.39 11.51
C THR A 105 -11.30 10.30 12.52
N PRO A 106 -11.13 10.60 13.85
CA PRO A 106 -10.66 9.54 14.76
C PRO A 106 -11.61 8.37 14.91
N GLN A 107 -12.93 8.62 14.96
CA GLN A 107 -13.90 7.54 15.09
C GLN A 107 -13.98 6.69 13.83
N LYS A 108 -13.93 7.33 12.67
CA LYS A 108 -13.95 6.61 11.40
C LYS A 108 -12.69 5.77 11.25
N LEU A 109 -11.56 6.31 11.69
CA LEU A 109 -10.30 5.57 11.67
C LEU A 109 -10.40 4.29 12.49
N MET A 110 -10.93 4.38 13.70
CA MET A 110 -11.10 3.20 14.55
C MET A 110 -12.00 2.17 13.89
N GLN A 111 -13.04 2.62 13.21
CA GLN A 111 -13.92 1.73 12.48
C GLN A 111 -13.17 0.97 11.39
N THR A 112 -12.30 1.67 10.64
CA THR A 112 -11.53 1.01 9.57
C THR A 112 -10.56 -0.03 10.11
N LEU A 113 -9.97 0.23 11.26
CA LEU A 113 -9.07 -0.75 11.88
C LEU A 113 -9.83 -2.01 12.29
N ARG A 114 -11.05 -1.84 12.81
CA ARG A 114 -11.91 -2.99 13.14
C ARG A 114 -12.35 -3.76 11.88
N MET A 115 -12.41 -3.08 10.75
CA MET A 115 -12.78 -3.70 9.47
C MET A 115 -11.60 -4.37 8.76
N GLY A 116 -10.42 -4.33 9.37
CA GLY A 116 -9.28 -5.06 8.84
C GLY A 116 -8.15 -4.23 8.24
N ALA A 117 -8.22 -2.89 8.31
CA ALA A 117 -7.06 -2.08 7.95
C ALA A 117 -5.93 -2.40 8.93
N ILE A 118 -4.70 -2.49 8.42
CA ILE A 118 -3.59 -2.95 9.26
C ILE A 118 -2.87 -1.82 9.98
N ASP A 119 -3.00 -0.58 9.49
CA ASP A 119 -2.31 0.57 10.06
C ASP A 119 -2.93 1.84 9.50
N PHE A 120 -2.42 2.97 9.95
CA PHE A 120 -2.86 4.27 9.43
C PHE A 120 -1.68 5.25 9.39
N ILE A 121 -1.83 6.26 8.54
CA ILE A 121 -0.90 7.40 8.47
C ILE A 121 -1.74 8.65 8.66
N GLN A 122 -1.34 9.52 9.57
CA GLN A 122 -2.05 10.78 9.81
C GLN A 122 -1.48 11.89 8.94
N LYS A 123 -2.36 12.64 8.30
CA LYS A 123 -1.96 13.79 7.49
C LYS A 123 -1.71 15.01 8.40
N PRO A 124 -0.72 15.83 8.13
CA PRO A 124 0.33 15.66 7.13
C PRO A 124 1.31 14.58 7.52
N TYR A 125 1.72 13.76 6.57
CA TYR A 125 2.58 12.61 6.86
C TYR A 125 4.05 12.93 6.60
N THR A 126 4.93 12.22 7.32
CA THR A 126 6.37 12.33 7.17
C THR A 126 6.89 11.16 6.34
N LYS A 127 8.13 11.30 5.87
CA LYS A 127 8.81 10.20 5.16
C LYS A 127 8.91 8.96 6.03
N GLU A 128 9.16 9.14 7.31
CA GLU A 128 9.27 8.03 8.27
C GLU A 128 7.96 7.29 8.41
N GLN A 129 6.84 8.00 8.44
CA GLN A 129 5.53 7.37 8.52
C GLN A 129 5.23 6.56 7.27
N ILE A 130 5.58 7.10 6.11
CA ILE A 130 5.38 6.39 4.84
C ILE A 130 6.25 5.14 4.80
N ALA A 131 7.52 5.25 5.21
CA ALA A 131 8.42 4.10 5.24
C ALA A 131 7.91 3.02 6.19
N ARG A 132 7.37 3.41 7.35
CA ARG A 132 6.78 2.48 8.30
C ARG A 132 5.59 1.74 7.68
N ALA A 133 4.74 2.47 6.96
CA ALA A 133 3.57 1.86 6.32
C ALA A 133 4.00 0.85 5.26
N VAL A 134 5.03 1.16 4.48
CA VAL A 134 5.54 0.23 3.47
C VAL A 134 6.07 -1.03 4.14
N LYS A 135 6.79 -0.90 5.26
CA LYS A 135 7.27 -2.06 6.01
C LYS A 135 6.11 -2.91 6.53
N ALA A 136 5.06 -2.25 7.04
CA ALA A 136 3.89 -2.97 7.53
C ALA A 136 3.21 -3.75 6.41
N ILE A 137 3.08 -3.14 5.24
CA ILE A 137 2.49 -3.78 4.06
C ILE A 137 3.34 -4.98 3.65
N ARG A 138 4.65 -4.80 3.58
CA ARG A 138 5.55 -5.88 3.18
C ARG A 138 5.47 -7.06 4.13
N ARG A 139 5.46 -6.80 5.43
CA ARG A 139 5.34 -7.86 6.44
C ARG A 139 4.02 -8.60 6.33
N ALA A 140 2.93 -7.86 6.16
CA ALA A 140 1.61 -8.46 6.02
C ALA A 140 1.53 -9.31 4.75
N ARG A 141 2.11 -8.82 3.66
CA ARG A 141 2.12 -9.53 2.39
C ARG A 141 2.91 -10.83 2.51
N GLU A 142 4.08 -10.78 3.11
CA GLU A 142 4.91 -11.96 3.32
C GLU A 142 4.20 -13.00 4.20
N LYS A 143 3.55 -12.54 5.26
CA LYS A 143 2.81 -13.41 6.16
C LYS A 143 1.65 -14.11 5.43
N ASN A 144 0.94 -13.38 4.59
CA ASN A 144 -0.17 -13.93 3.81
C ASN A 144 0.31 -14.96 2.79
N LEU A 145 1.43 -14.69 2.14
CA LEU A 145 2.01 -15.64 1.19
C LEU A 145 2.47 -16.92 1.90
N LYS A 146 3.03 -16.80 3.08
CA LYS A 146 3.45 -17.93 3.88
C LYS A 146 2.26 -18.79 4.29
N LYS A 147 1.18 -18.17 4.74
CA LYS A 147 -0.05 -18.87 5.09
C LYS A 147 -0.64 -19.64 3.90
N ALA A 148 -0.63 -19.00 2.73
CA ALA A 148 -1.14 -19.64 1.52
C ALA A 148 -0.31 -20.85 1.14
N ALA A 149 1.02 -20.77 1.26
CA ALA A 149 1.91 -21.86 0.97
C ALA A 149 1.69 -23.03 1.95
N GLU A 150 1.53 -22.74 3.25
CA GLU A 150 1.27 -23.76 4.25
C GLU A 150 -0.08 -24.46 4.01
N ALA A 151 -1.11 -23.68 3.67
CA ALA A 151 -2.42 -24.25 3.37
C ALA A 151 -2.36 -25.16 2.14
N SER A 152 -1.59 -24.76 1.13
CA SER A 152 -1.41 -25.55 -0.08
C SER A 152 -0.73 -26.89 0.23
N GLU A 153 0.27 -26.88 1.13
CA GLU A 153 0.98 -28.09 1.52
C GLU A 153 0.08 -29.07 2.26
N LYS A 154 -0.88 -28.55 3.02
CA LYS A 154 -1.79 -29.39 3.80
C LYS A 154 -2.92 -30.00 2.97
N SER A 155 -3.09 -29.52 1.77
CA SER A 155 -4.10 -30.05 0.84
C SER A 155 -3.56 -31.25 0.06
#